data_bdd4de3ccb36a2cccd9a94ac000ba5e6
#
_entry.id   bdd4de3ccb36a2cccd9a94ac000ba5e6
#
_cell.length_a   1.000
_cell.length_b   1.000
_cell.length_c   1.000
_cell.angle_alpha   90.00
_cell.angle_beta   90.00
_cell.angle_gamma   90.00
#
_symmetry.space_group_name_H-M   'P 1'
#
loop_
_entity.id
_entity.type
_entity.pdbx_description
1 polymer ?
#
loop_
_entity_poly.entity_id
_entity_poly.type
_entity_poly.pdbx_seq_one_letter_code
_entity_poly.pdbx_strand_id
1 'polypeptide(L)'
;MRLGRRRPAQAAPGAPRLLVPFAGGHLDPAVLDAALRIARADGAVFVPAYLIIVPFSIALESPLTHEVEVALPLLEAAELRAQNAGVPVDARLERGRSLRDALRRLWDVERFDRILLPVSADERAGFDERDIAWILMHAPTETLALRPASGSVRERVAR
;
A
#
# COMPACT_ATOMS: atom_id res chain seq x y z
N MET A 1 27.02 0.78 -22.92
CA MET A 1 26.89 1.28 -21.54
C MET A 1 25.87 0.40 -20.81
N ARG A 2 26.31 -0.50 -19.96
CA ARG A 2 25.41 -1.34 -19.18
C ARG A 2 24.88 -0.50 -18.02
N LEU A 3 23.61 -0.15 -18.07
CA LEU A 3 22.90 0.35 -16.90
C LEU A 3 22.89 -0.79 -15.87
N GLY A 4 23.77 -0.68 -14.88
CA GLY A 4 23.80 -1.62 -13.78
C GLY A 4 22.44 -1.62 -13.09
N ARG A 5 21.68 -2.68 -13.21
CA ARG A 5 20.52 -2.93 -12.36
C ARG A 5 21.03 -2.88 -10.93
N ARG A 6 20.66 -1.85 -10.21
CA ARG A 6 20.92 -1.79 -8.76
C ARG A 6 20.33 -3.06 -8.17
N ARG A 7 21.14 -3.80 -7.44
CA ARG A 7 20.67 -4.94 -6.65
C ARG A 7 19.53 -4.44 -5.75
N PRO A 8 18.40 -5.16 -5.69
CA PRO A 8 17.33 -4.79 -4.77
C PRO A 8 17.90 -4.71 -3.34
N ALA A 9 17.49 -3.71 -2.59
CA ALA A 9 17.88 -3.57 -1.20
C ALA A 9 17.38 -4.80 -0.43
N GLN A 10 18.27 -5.43 0.32
CA GLN A 10 17.92 -6.58 1.16
C GLN A 10 17.57 -6.08 2.56
N ALA A 11 16.50 -6.64 3.11
CA ALA A 11 16.12 -6.39 4.49
C ALA A 11 17.15 -7.02 5.45
N ALA A 12 17.46 -6.31 6.54
CA ALA A 12 18.18 -6.90 7.64
C ALA A 12 17.33 -8.02 8.29
N PRO A 13 17.94 -9.08 8.85
CA PRO A 13 17.20 -10.09 9.61
C PRO A 13 16.39 -9.43 10.74
N GLY A 14 15.09 -9.74 10.83
CA GLY A 14 14.21 -9.17 11.84
C GLY A 14 13.84 -7.70 11.63
N ALA A 15 14.07 -7.14 10.43
CA ALA A 15 13.69 -5.76 10.11
C ALA A 15 12.20 -5.51 10.35
N PRO A 16 11.82 -4.32 10.85
CA PRO A 16 10.42 -3.93 10.96
C PRO A 16 9.72 -3.98 9.60
N ARG A 17 8.40 -4.14 9.60
CA ARG A 17 7.58 -4.21 8.39
C ARG A 17 6.52 -3.12 8.43
N LEU A 18 6.53 -2.26 7.42
CA LEU A 18 5.55 -1.19 7.23
C LEU A 18 4.53 -1.62 6.17
N LEU A 19 3.31 -1.87 6.60
CA LEU A 19 2.20 -2.19 5.70
C LEU A 19 1.55 -0.91 5.19
N VAL A 20 1.37 -0.82 3.89
CA VAL A 20 0.64 0.28 3.23
C VAL A 20 -0.45 -0.34 2.35
N PRO A 21 -1.66 -0.54 2.89
CA PRO A 21 -2.76 -1.09 2.11
C PRO A 21 -3.38 -0.01 1.22
N PHE A 22 -3.78 -0.39 0.02
CA PHE A 22 -4.48 0.47 -0.91
C PHE A 22 -5.40 -0.34 -1.84
N ALA A 23 -6.34 0.34 -2.46
CA ALA A 23 -7.37 -0.27 -3.30
C ALA A 23 -7.91 0.75 -4.32
N GLY A 24 -8.90 0.35 -5.11
CA GLY A 24 -9.61 1.27 -6.01
C GLY A 24 -8.81 1.71 -7.25
N GLY A 25 -7.75 1.00 -7.59
CA GLY A 25 -6.94 1.31 -8.77
C GLY A 25 -6.11 2.58 -8.65
N HIS A 26 -5.87 3.05 -7.43
CA HIS A 26 -5.12 4.29 -7.18
C HIS A 26 -4.17 4.16 -5.99
N LEU A 27 -2.95 4.64 -6.17
CA LEU A 27 -1.98 4.86 -5.11
C LEU A 27 -1.43 6.28 -5.23
N ASP A 28 -1.73 7.12 -4.24
CA ASP A 28 -1.30 8.51 -4.23
C ASP A 28 0.24 8.58 -4.12
N PRO A 29 0.92 9.27 -5.05
CA PRO A 29 2.37 9.43 -5.00
C PRO A 29 2.87 10.08 -3.71
N ALA A 30 2.11 10.98 -3.11
CA ALA A 30 2.49 11.63 -1.85
C ALA A 30 2.46 10.64 -0.67
N VAL A 31 1.49 9.71 -0.66
CA VAL A 31 1.44 8.62 0.32
C VAL A 31 2.62 7.69 0.14
N LEU A 32 2.92 7.32 -1.09
CA LEU A 32 4.05 6.46 -1.41
C LEU A 32 5.38 7.09 -0.97
N ASP A 33 5.60 8.36 -1.26
CA ASP A 33 6.80 9.08 -0.83
C ASP A 33 6.92 9.16 0.70
N ALA A 34 5.81 9.41 1.40
CA ALA A 34 5.78 9.41 2.86
C ALA A 34 6.07 8.03 3.44
N ALA A 35 5.49 6.97 2.86
CA ALA A 35 5.74 5.59 3.26
C ALA A 35 7.22 5.22 3.12
N LEU A 36 7.84 5.58 2.02
CA LEU A 36 9.26 5.32 1.78
C LEU A 36 10.17 6.10 2.74
N ARG A 37 9.83 7.33 3.08
CA ARG A 37 10.55 8.09 4.11
C ARG A 37 10.47 7.42 5.48
N ILE A 38 9.29 6.98 5.88
CA ILE A 38 9.08 6.28 7.16
C ILE A 38 9.84 4.95 7.17
N ALA A 39 9.70 4.15 6.13
CA ALA A 39 10.38 2.87 6.02
C ALA A 39 11.90 3.04 6.08
N ARG A 40 12.45 4.04 5.41
CA ARG A 40 13.87 4.34 5.42
C ARG A 40 14.36 4.79 6.79
N ALA A 41 13.61 5.66 7.48
CA ALA A 41 13.95 6.12 8.82
C ALA A 41 13.93 5.00 9.85
N ASP A 42 12.99 4.07 9.72
CA ASP A 42 12.81 2.93 10.63
C ASP A 42 13.69 1.71 10.28
N GLY A 43 14.38 1.74 9.14
CA GLY A 43 15.05 0.55 8.63
C GLY A 43 14.09 -0.59 8.29
N ALA A 44 12.87 -0.26 7.88
CA ALA A 44 11.78 -1.19 7.66
C ALA A 44 11.71 -1.70 6.22
N VAL A 45 11.11 -2.88 6.06
CA VAL A 45 10.63 -3.37 4.78
C VAL A 45 9.33 -2.66 4.44
N PHE A 46 9.24 -2.06 3.27
CA PHE A 46 8.01 -1.48 2.75
C PHE A 46 7.14 -2.58 2.14
N VAL A 47 5.90 -2.70 2.62
CA VAL A 47 4.94 -3.71 2.16
C VAL A 47 3.72 -3.02 1.56
N PRO A 48 3.77 -2.63 0.28
CA PRO A 48 2.57 -2.16 -0.42
C PRO A 48 1.65 -3.36 -0.67
N ALA A 49 0.39 -3.25 -0.24
CA ALA A 49 -0.60 -4.30 -0.37
C ALA A 49 -1.84 -3.81 -1.12
N TYR A 50 -2.03 -4.30 -2.32
CA TYR A 50 -3.24 -4.03 -3.08
C TYR A 50 -4.36 -4.98 -2.64
N LEU A 51 -5.50 -4.41 -2.25
CA LEU A 51 -6.65 -5.17 -1.77
C LEU A 51 -7.70 -5.30 -2.87
N ILE A 52 -8.07 -6.54 -3.19
CA ILE A 52 -9.12 -6.85 -4.17
C ILE A 52 -10.36 -7.34 -3.43
N ILE A 53 -11.51 -6.70 -3.71
CA ILE A 53 -12.80 -7.17 -3.21
C ILE A 53 -13.37 -8.16 -4.20
N VAL A 54 -13.67 -9.36 -3.71
CA VAL A 54 -14.27 -10.42 -4.50
C VAL A 54 -15.77 -10.49 -4.20
N PRO A 55 -16.65 -10.29 -5.21
CA PRO A 55 -18.10 -10.41 -5.01
C PRO A 55 -18.51 -11.78 -4.48
N PHE A 56 -19.56 -11.83 -3.67
CA PHE A 56 -20.09 -13.10 -3.14
C PHE A 56 -20.61 -14.05 -4.21
N SER A 57 -20.92 -13.54 -5.41
CA SER A 57 -21.40 -14.34 -6.55
C SER A 57 -20.34 -15.25 -7.17
N ILE A 58 -19.08 -15.05 -6.87
CA ILE A 58 -17.97 -15.84 -7.38
C ILE A 58 -17.08 -16.38 -6.25
N ALA A 59 -16.33 -17.44 -6.53
CA ALA A 59 -15.40 -18.01 -5.57
C ALA A 59 -14.27 -17.02 -5.24
N LEU A 60 -13.79 -17.04 -4.00
CA LEU A 60 -12.72 -16.14 -3.55
C LEU A 60 -11.42 -16.35 -4.35
N GLU A 61 -11.17 -17.57 -4.78
CA GLU A 61 -10.01 -17.99 -5.55
C GLU A 61 -10.15 -17.80 -7.06
N SER A 62 -11.30 -17.31 -7.52
CA SER A 62 -11.55 -17.08 -8.95
C SER A 62 -10.48 -16.20 -9.57
N PRO A 63 -10.05 -16.48 -10.81
CA PRO A 63 -9.11 -15.61 -11.50
C PRO A 63 -9.79 -14.28 -11.79
N LEU A 64 -9.36 -13.23 -11.10
CA LEU A 64 -9.84 -11.85 -11.29
C LEU A 64 -8.89 -11.12 -12.22
N THR A 65 -8.87 -11.51 -13.50
CA THR A 65 -7.90 -11.03 -14.48
C THR A 65 -7.88 -9.52 -14.60
N HIS A 66 -9.06 -8.90 -14.67
CA HIS A 66 -9.15 -7.44 -14.79
C HIS A 66 -8.61 -6.73 -13.55
N GLU A 67 -8.98 -7.15 -12.36
CA GLU A 67 -8.54 -6.56 -11.09
C GLU A 67 -7.03 -6.74 -10.90
N VAL A 68 -6.50 -7.89 -11.29
CA VAL A 68 -5.06 -8.16 -11.25
C VAL A 68 -4.32 -7.30 -12.25
N GLU A 69 -4.84 -7.12 -13.47
CA GLU A 69 -4.27 -6.24 -14.48
C GLU A 69 -4.23 -4.77 -14.04
N VAL A 70 -5.17 -4.32 -13.23
CA VAL A 70 -5.16 -2.99 -12.62
C VAL A 70 -4.14 -2.91 -11.49
N ALA A 71 -4.04 -3.95 -10.66
CA ALA A 71 -3.19 -3.96 -9.47
C ALA A 71 -1.69 -4.04 -9.80
N LEU A 72 -1.32 -4.89 -10.75
CA LEU A 72 0.09 -5.17 -11.04
C LEU A 72 0.91 -3.93 -11.40
N PRO A 73 0.49 -3.04 -12.31
CA PRO A 73 1.27 -1.85 -12.62
C PRO A 73 1.47 -0.91 -11.43
N LEU A 74 0.50 -0.84 -10.53
CA LEU A 74 0.61 -0.03 -9.31
C LEU A 74 1.62 -0.62 -8.33
N LEU A 75 1.60 -1.93 -8.15
CA LEU A 75 2.58 -2.64 -7.32
C LEU A 75 3.98 -2.55 -7.91
N GLU A 76 4.12 -2.73 -9.21
CA GLU A 76 5.40 -2.58 -9.90
C GLU A 76 5.97 -1.16 -9.78
N ALA A 77 5.12 -0.14 -9.89
CA ALA A 77 5.53 1.25 -9.70
C ALA A 77 5.98 1.50 -8.25
N ALA A 78 5.29 0.94 -7.28
CA ALA A 78 5.68 1.04 -5.86
C ALA A 78 7.02 0.33 -5.60
N GLU A 79 7.23 -0.86 -6.17
CA GLU A 79 8.49 -1.58 -6.08
C GLU A 79 9.64 -0.79 -6.69
N LEU A 80 9.45 -0.24 -7.88
CA LEU A 80 10.48 0.55 -8.56
C LEU A 80 10.87 1.78 -7.75
N ARG A 81 9.91 2.49 -7.19
CA ARG A 81 10.19 3.65 -6.33
C ARG A 81 10.93 3.26 -5.05
N ALA A 82 10.55 2.16 -4.43
CA ALA A 82 11.25 1.64 -3.26
C ALA A 82 12.69 1.25 -3.58
N GLN A 83 12.92 0.57 -4.68
CA GLN A 83 14.26 0.21 -5.16
C GLN A 83 15.11 1.45 -5.42
N ASN A 84 14.55 2.47 -6.07
CA ASN A 84 15.26 3.73 -6.33
C ASN A 84 15.59 4.49 -5.05
N ALA A 85 14.77 4.35 -4.02
CA ALA A 85 14.99 4.93 -2.69
C ALA A 85 15.92 4.08 -1.80
N GLY A 86 16.33 2.91 -2.25
CA GLY A 86 17.15 1.99 -1.45
C GLY A 86 16.39 1.34 -0.29
N VAL A 87 15.06 1.19 -0.41
CA VAL A 87 14.20 0.60 0.61
C VAL A 87 13.85 -0.83 0.20
N PRO A 88 14.02 -1.83 1.09
CA PRO A 88 13.55 -3.17 0.83
C PRO A 88 12.02 -3.17 0.65
N VAL A 89 11.52 -3.92 -0.32
CA VAL A 89 10.10 -3.96 -0.66
C VAL A 89 9.60 -5.39 -0.80
N ASP A 90 8.40 -5.62 -0.30
CA ASP A 90 7.67 -6.89 -0.39
C ASP A 90 6.22 -6.58 -0.79
N ALA A 91 5.97 -6.51 -2.10
CA ALA A 91 4.65 -6.19 -2.63
C ALA A 91 3.67 -7.36 -2.46
N ARG A 92 2.44 -7.07 -2.08
CA ARG A 92 1.38 -8.04 -1.83
C ARG A 92 0.11 -7.71 -2.60
N LEU A 93 -0.57 -8.76 -2.98
CA LEU A 93 -1.92 -8.71 -3.52
C LEU A 93 -2.79 -9.61 -2.64
N GLU A 94 -3.78 -9.03 -1.98
CA GLU A 94 -4.66 -9.75 -1.05
C GLU A 94 -6.11 -9.65 -1.53
N ARG A 95 -6.87 -10.70 -1.30
CA ARG A 95 -8.29 -10.81 -1.66
C ARG A 95 -9.13 -10.90 -0.41
N GLY A 96 -10.32 -10.34 -0.48
CA GLY A 96 -11.31 -10.45 0.58
C GLY A 96 -12.70 -10.12 0.09
N ARG A 97 -13.70 -10.40 0.92
CA ARG A 97 -15.10 -10.06 0.63
C ARG A 97 -15.41 -8.59 0.85
N SER A 98 -14.56 -7.91 1.61
CA SER A 98 -14.56 -6.47 1.84
C SER A 98 -13.10 -6.01 2.05
N LEU A 99 -12.86 -4.71 2.07
CA LEU A 99 -11.53 -4.17 2.40
C LEU A 99 -11.10 -4.59 3.80
N ARG A 100 -12.02 -4.61 4.77
CA ARG A 100 -11.75 -5.06 6.14
C ARG A 100 -11.38 -6.55 6.18
N ASP A 101 -12.09 -7.38 5.43
CA ASP A 101 -11.81 -8.81 5.34
C ASP A 101 -10.44 -9.07 4.71
N ALA A 102 -10.11 -8.42 3.60
CA ALA A 102 -8.82 -8.54 2.94
C ALA A 102 -7.67 -8.12 3.87
N LEU A 103 -7.83 -6.99 4.54
CA LEU A 103 -6.82 -6.48 5.46
C LEU A 103 -6.65 -7.39 6.69
N ARG A 104 -7.75 -7.90 7.24
CA ARG A 104 -7.72 -8.85 8.36
C ARG A 104 -6.98 -10.13 7.97
N ARG A 105 -7.25 -10.69 6.79
CA ARG A 105 -6.55 -11.87 6.28
C ARG A 105 -5.05 -11.65 6.23
N LEU A 106 -4.63 -10.46 5.83
CA LEU A 106 -3.22 -10.13 5.72
C LEU A 106 -2.54 -10.04 7.09
N TRP A 107 -3.10 -9.31 8.04
CA TRP A 107 -2.47 -9.15 9.35
C TRP A 107 -2.67 -10.35 10.31
N ASP A 108 -3.62 -11.26 10.01
CA ASP A 108 -3.79 -12.49 10.79
C ASP A 108 -2.71 -13.55 10.48
N VAL A 109 -2.13 -13.51 9.29
CA VAL A 109 -1.10 -14.46 8.86
C VAL A 109 0.32 -13.91 8.94
N GLU A 110 0.48 -12.60 8.95
CA GLU A 110 1.78 -11.94 8.99
C GLU A 110 1.82 -10.84 10.05
N ARG A 111 2.99 -10.68 10.65
CA ARG A 111 3.21 -9.60 11.59
C ARG A 111 3.70 -8.35 10.86
N PHE A 112 3.04 -7.23 11.16
CA PHE A 112 3.48 -5.89 10.77
C PHE A 112 3.78 -5.07 12.02
N ASP A 113 4.74 -4.18 11.93
CA ASP A 113 5.15 -3.33 13.05
C ASP A 113 4.46 -1.97 13.01
N ARG A 114 4.07 -1.54 11.81
CA ARG A 114 3.34 -0.29 11.58
C ARG A 114 2.46 -0.41 10.33
N ILE A 115 1.33 0.27 10.35
CA ILE A 115 0.43 0.40 9.21
C ILE A 115 0.31 1.87 8.86
N LEU A 116 0.54 2.24 7.61
CA LEU A 116 0.27 3.56 7.07
C LEU A 116 -0.97 3.49 6.18
N LEU A 117 -2.04 4.13 6.62
CA LEU A 117 -3.33 4.09 5.97
C LEU A 117 -3.51 5.34 5.11
N PRO A 118 -3.61 5.21 3.78
CA PRO A 118 -3.90 6.35 2.92
C PRO A 118 -5.34 6.82 3.11
N VAL A 119 -5.50 8.11 3.37
CA VAL A 119 -6.80 8.76 3.53
C VAL A 119 -7.01 9.70 2.35
N SER A 120 -8.09 9.52 1.62
CA SER A 120 -8.46 10.38 0.52
C SER A 120 -9.86 10.94 0.70
N ALA A 121 -10.07 12.18 0.26
CA ALA A 121 -11.41 12.76 0.13
C ALA A 121 -12.16 12.21 -1.09
N ASP A 122 -11.47 11.53 -2.01
CA ASP A 122 -12.07 10.86 -3.15
C ASP A 122 -12.54 9.45 -2.74
N GLU A 123 -13.85 9.24 -2.76
CA GLU A 123 -14.47 7.95 -2.44
C GLU A 123 -13.96 6.79 -3.33
N ARG A 124 -13.38 7.11 -4.48
CA ARG A 124 -12.81 6.13 -5.41
C ARG A 124 -11.44 5.59 -4.97
N ALA A 125 -10.82 6.23 -4.00
CA ALA A 125 -9.46 5.89 -3.58
C ALA A 125 -9.38 4.77 -2.53
N GLY A 126 -10.45 4.06 -2.26
CA GLY A 126 -10.46 2.80 -1.51
C GLY A 126 -11.14 2.88 -0.16
N PHE A 127 -10.50 3.42 0.87
CA PHE A 127 -11.03 3.40 2.24
C PHE A 127 -11.97 4.58 2.50
N ASP A 128 -13.20 4.29 2.93
CA ASP A 128 -14.13 5.30 3.42
C ASP A 128 -13.87 5.61 4.92
N GLU A 129 -14.57 6.59 5.46
CA GLU A 129 -14.41 7.00 6.86
C GLU A 129 -14.70 5.86 7.85
N ARG A 130 -15.63 4.98 7.54
CA ARG A 130 -15.99 3.84 8.40
C ARG A 130 -14.91 2.78 8.37
N ASP A 131 -14.32 2.54 7.22
CA ASP A 131 -13.19 1.62 7.09
C ASP A 131 -11.98 2.12 7.86
N ILE A 132 -11.67 3.40 7.74
CA ILE A 132 -10.58 4.04 8.47
C ILE A 132 -10.79 3.94 9.97
N ALA A 133 -11.98 4.30 10.47
CA ALA A 133 -12.32 4.19 11.88
C ALA A 133 -12.20 2.75 12.39
N TRP A 134 -12.70 1.79 11.63
CA TRP A 134 -12.62 0.38 11.98
C TRP A 134 -11.16 -0.09 12.06
N ILE A 135 -10.33 0.26 11.09
CA ILE A 135 -8.92 -0.12 11.06
C ILE A 135 -8.18 0.48 12.25
N LEU A 136 -8.38 1.76 12.54
CA LEU A 136 -7.76 2.42 13.69
C LEU A 136 -8.14 1.78 15.03
N MET A 137 -9.34 1.21 15.13
CA MET A 137 -9.82 0.55 16.34
C MET A 137 -9.40 -0.91 16.47
N HIS A 138 -9.15 -1.61 15.36
CA HIS A 138 -8.96 -3.07 15.34
C HIS A 138 -7.59 -3.52 14.83
N ALA A 139 -6.79 -2.65 14.27
CA ALA A 139 -5.46 -3.01 13.80
C ALA A 139 -4.59 -3.55 14.95
N PRO A 140 -3.79 -4.59 14.71
CA PRO A 140 -2.99 -5.24 15.75
C PRO A 140 -1.74 -4.45 16.13
N THR A 141 -1.46 -3.36 15.44
CA THR A 141 -0.25 -2.57 15.62
C THR A 141 -0.50 -1.07 15.42
N GLU A 142 0.51 -0.27 15.67
CA GLU A 142 0.47 1.19 15.44
C GLU A 142 0.01 1.50 14.02
N THR A 143 -1.00 2.34 13.90
CA THR A 143 -1.58 2.73 12.62
C THR A 143 -1.58 4.24 12.48
N LEU A 144 -0.99 4.71 11.39
CA LEU A 144 -0.97 6.11 10.99
C LEU A 144 -1.92 6.32 9.82
N ALA A 145 -2.83 7.26 9.95
CA ALA A 145 -3.66 7.72 8.84
C ALA A 145 -3.03 8.96 8.20
N LEU A 146 -2.70 8.88 6.93
CA LEU A 146 -2.10 9.99 6.19
C LEU A 146 -3.06 10.51 5.14
N ARG A 147 -3.45 11.76 5.28
CA ARG A 147 -4.15 12.50 4.26
C ARG A 147 -3.19 13.47 3.58
N PRO A 148 -2.83 13.26 2.31
CA PRO A 148 -2.00 14.21 1.58
C PRO A 148 -2.68 15.57 1.48
N ALA A 149 -1.90 16.64 1.53
CA ALA A 149 -2.42 17.98 1.31
C ALA A 149 -2.96 18.11 -0.13
N SER A 150 -4.22 18.46 -0.27
CA SER A 150 -4.84 18.67 -1.57
C SER A 150 -4.22 19.89 -2.25
N GLY A 151 -3.63 19.75 -3.44
CA GLY A 151 -3.60 20.83 -4.42
C GLY A 151 -2.43 21.81 -4.41
N SER A 152 -1.25 21.51 -3.88
CA SER A 152 -0.13 22.45 -4.03
C SER A 152 0.57 22.42 -5.40
N VAL A 153 0.26 21.46 -6.26
CA VAL A 153 0.93 21.29 -7.56
C VAL A 153 0.15 21.93 -8.71
N ARG A 154 -1.17 22.04 -8.63
CA ARG A 154 -1.98 22.61 -9.70
C ARG A 154 -1.99 24.14 -9.74
N GLU A 155 -1.79 24.84 -8.64
CA GLU A 155 -1.78 26.29 -8.59
C GLU A 155 -0.47 26.93 -9.08
N ARG A 156 0.63 26.20 -9.10
CA ARG A 156 1.93 26.70 -9.57
C ARG A 156 2.11 26.68 -11.09
N VAL A 157 1.26 25.97 -11.81
CA VAL A 157 1.34 25.86 -13.28
C VAL A 157 0.40 26.83 -13.99
N ALA A 158 -0.49 27.51 -13.29
CA ALA A 158 -1.47 28.44 -13.83
C ALA A 158 -1.09 29.92 -13.68
N ARG A 159 0.19 30.24 -13.48
CA ARG A 159 0.70 31.63 -13.50
C ARG A 159 1.82 31.78 -14.51
#